data_6ecb06ae61ccb81b0fcca08f9f0f8c2b
#
_entry.id   6ecb06ae61ccb81b0fcca08f9f0f8c2b
#
_cell.length_a   1.000
_cell.length_b   1.000
_cell.length_c   1.000
_cell.angle_alpha   90.00
_cell.angle_beta   90.00
_cell.angle_gamma   90.00
#
_symmetry.space_group_name_H-M   'P 1'
#
loop_
_entity.id
_entity.type
_entity.pdbx_description
1 polymer ?
#
loop_
_entity_poly.entity_id
_entity_poly.type
_entity_poly.pdbx_seq_one_letter_code
_entity_poly.pdbx_strand_id
1 'polypeptide(L)'
;DGIDKVEAMKNTYSKLGLDCLVVLGGNGSQKTANLLSQEGLNIIGLPKTIDNDLFGTDMTFGFHSALEVATKVIDNIHTTAASHGRVFIVEIMGNKVGWLTLYAGLAGGADIILMPEIPYDINLVANAIKKREENNKKFSILAVAEGAMSIEDVRLTKKELKIKRKLSNYPSVAYEVGDKIFGLTGHEIRVTVPGHMQRGGEPSAYDRVLSTRLGAKAAVMIHNKDFAKMVAIQGEKIVAVELSDIAAKIKQVDPKSEIIKEARLVGISFGDS
;
A
#
# COMPACT_ATOMS: atom_id res chain seq x y z
N ASP A 1 30.10 -1.93 4.93
CA ASP A 1 30.60 -1.85 6.31
C ASP A 1 31.29 -3.13 6.81
N GLY A 2 31.49 -4.20 6.04
CA GLY A 2 32.22 -5.40 6.40
C GLY A 2 31.70 -6.23 7.61
N ILE A 3 30.58 -5.84 8.19
CA ILE A 3 29.94 -6.56 9.31
C ILE A 3 28.92 -7.54 8.76
N ASP A 4 29.06 -8.81 9.09
CA ASP A 4 28.00 -9.80 8.89
C ASP A 4 26.85 -9.50 9.85
N LYS A 5 25.79 -8.91 9.31
CA LYS A 5 24.62 -8.49 10.09
C LYS A 5 23.87 -9.67 10.68
N VAL A 6 23.85 -10.82 10.01
CA VAL A 6 23.17 -12.03 10.48
C VAL A 6 23.88 -12.56 11.72
N GLU A 7 25.20 -12.70 11.65
CA GLU A 7 26.00 -13.15 12.78
C GLU A 7 25.94 -12.17 13.96
N ALA A 8 25.95 -10.86 13.69
CA ALA A 8 25.78 -9.85 14.74
C ALA A 8 24.41 -9.95 15.44
N MET A 9 23.33 -10.26 14.70
CA MET A 9 22.00 -10.48 15.28
C MET A 9 21.94 -11.76 16.10
N LYS A 10 22.54 -12.86 15.65
CA LYS A 10 22.65 -14.13 16.40
C LYS A 10 23.40 -13.94 17.70
N ASN A 11 24.54 -13.25 17.65
CA ASN A 11 25.34 -12.94 18.84
C ASN A 11 24.56 -12.09 19.85
N THR A 12 23.79 -11.10 19.37
CA THR A 12 22.94 -10.26 20.22
C THR A 12 21.81 -11.07 20.84
N TYR A 13 21.13 -11.92 20.07
CA TYR A 13 20.09 -12.82 20.55
C TYR A 13 20.59 -13.71 21.71
N SER A 14 21.76 -14.36 21.50
CA SER A 14 22.39 -15.22 22.51
C SER A 14 22.86 -14.44 23.73
N LYS A 15 23.51 -13.26 23.52
CA LYS A 15 23.99 -12.39 24.60
C LYS A 15 22.87 -11.89 25.50
N LEU A 16 21.68 -11.64 24.93
CA LEU A 16 20.50 -11.21 25.67
C LEU A 16 19.73 -12.38 26.32
N GLY A 17 20.13 -13.62 26.05
CA GLY A 17 19.46 -14.82 26.58
C GLY A 17 17.99 -14.94 26.14
N LEU A 18 17.70 -14.56 24.90
CA LEU A 18 16.33 -14.59 24.40
C LEU A 18 15.88 -16.01 24.09
N ASP A 19 14.67 -16.39 24.55
CA ASP A 19 14.02 -17.66 24.17
C ASP A 19 13.31 -17.58 22.82
N CYS A 20 12.87 -16.39 22.44
CA CYS A 20 12.18 -16.11 21.18
C CYS A 20 12.33 -14.62 20.81
N LEU A 21 12.33 -14.33 19.51
CA LEU A 21 12.22 -12.97 18.97
C LEU A 21 10.91 -12.83 18.20
N VAL A 22 10.07 -11.89 18.62
CA VAL A 22 8.84 -11.53 17.90
C VAL A 22 9.12 -10.33 17.00
N VAL A 23 8.97 -10.51 15.70
CA VAL A 23 9.30 -9.52 14.67
C VAL A 23 8.02 -8.87 14.15
N LEU A 24 7.76 -7.62 14.54
CA LEU A 24 6.66 -6.81 14.05
C LEU A 24 7.13 -5.99 12.83
N GLY A 25 6.57 -6.26 11.65
CA GLY A 25 6.97 -5.48 10.48
C GLY A 25 6.34 -5.94 9.17
N GLY A 26 6.67 -5.20 8.12
CA GLY A 26 6.25 -5.48 6.74
C GLY A 26 7.18 -6.49 6.03
N ASN A 27 7.09 -6.52 4.71
CA ASN A 27 7.77 -7.49 3.84
C ASN A 27 9.29 -7.64 4.13
N GLY A 28 9.99 -6.52 4.28
CA GLY A 28 11.43 -6.54 4.56
C GLY A 28 11.74 -7.21 5.90
N SER A 29 10.97 -6.89 6.94
CA SER A 29 11.14 -7.47 8.28
C SER A 29 10.81 -8.96 8.30
N GLN A 30 9.77 -9.40 7.58
CA GLN A 30 9.41 -10.82 7.50
C GLN A 30 10.46 -11.63 6.73
N LYS A 31 11.10 -11.04 5.71
CA LYS A 31 12.26 -11.68 5.05
C LYS A 31 13.44 -11.87 6.00
N THR A 32 13.73 -10.86 6.82
CA THR A 32 14.78 -10.96 7.85
C THR A 32 14.39 -11.99 8.91
N ALA A 33 13.12 -12.00 9.34
CA ALA A 33 12.59 -13.00 10.27
C ALA A 33 12.78 -14.44 9.75
N ASN A 34 12.46 -14.67 8.46
CA ASN A 34 12.68 -15.97 7.82
C ASN A 34 14.17 -16.35 7.78
N LEU A 35 15.02 -15.42 7.40
CA LEU A 35 16.47 -15.64 7.36
C LEU A 35 17.00 -16.04 8.74
N LEU A 36 16.66 -15.30 9.79
CA LEU A 36 17.10 -15.60 11.16
C LEU A 36 16.54 -16.94 11.67
N SER A 37 15.33 -17.29 11.26
CA SER A 37 14.73 -18.60 11.57
C SER A 37 15.49 -19.74 10.91
N GLN A 38 15.92 -19.58 9.65
CA GLN A 38 16.77 -20.55 8.94
C GLN A 38 18.15 -20.70 9.58
N GLU A 39 18.62 -19.65 10.26
CA GLU A 39 19.85 -19.67 11.07
C GLU A 39 19.67 -20.29 12.48
N GLY A 40 18.51 -20.87 12.75
CA GLY A 40 18.23 -21.61 13.98
C GLY A 40 17.69 -20.78 15.14
N LEU A 41 17.32 -19.51 14.92
CA LEU A 41 16.71 -18.71 15.97
C LEU A 41 15.20 -18.96 16.06
N ASN A 42 14.65 -18.92 17.28
CA ASN A 42 13.22 -19.00 17.52
C ASN A 42 12.56 -17.67 17.16
N ILE A 43 11.87 -17.61 16.04
CA ILE A 43 11.27 -16.40 15.48
C ILE A 43 9.76 -16.56 15.30
N ILE A 44 8.99 -15.53 15.66
CA ILE A 44 7.58 -15.38 15.31
C ILE A 44 7.40 -14.03 14.61
N GLY A 45 6.76 -14.03 13.43
CA GLY A 45 6.41 -12.82 12.69
C GLY A 45 5.02 -12.29 13.07
N LEU A 46 4.87 -10.96 13.05
CA LEU A 46 3.58 -10.26 13.15
C LEU A 46 3.45 -9.26 12.00
N PRO A 47 2.32 -9.23 11.26
CA PRO A 47 2.16 -8.46 10.03
C PRO A 47 1.84 -6.99 10.30
N LYS A 48 2.86 -6.17 10.63
CA LYS A 48 2.74 -4.73 10.89
C LYS A 48 3.17 -3.92 9.68
N THR A 49 2.22 -3.46 8.89
CA THR A 49 2.46 -2.54 7.77
C THR A 49 1.17 -1.84 7.36
N ILE A 50 1.27 -0.64 6.81
CA ILE A 50 0.14 0.09 6.22
C ILE A 50 -0.15 -0.36 4.78
N ASP A 51 0.77 -1.08 4.14
CA ASP A 51 0.70 -1.40 2.70
C ASP A 51 -0.22 -2.60 2.40
N ASN A 52 -0.53 -3.41 3.41
CA ASN A 52 -1.30 -4.67 3.27
C ASN A 52 -0.74 -5.63 2.22
N ASP A 53 0.58 -5.63 2.04
CA ASP A 53 1.32 -6.32 0.98
C ASP A 53 1.90 -7.68 1.39
N LEU A 54 1.62 -8.15 2.63
CA LEU A 54 2.11 -9.42 3.14
C LEU A 54 1.27 -10.60 2.65
N PHE A 55 1.92 -11.53 1.97
CA PHE A 55 1.28 -12.77 1.56
C PHE A 55 0.93 -13.64 2.78
N GLY A 56 -0.14 -14.43 2.68
CA GLY A 56 -0.56 -15.35 3.73
C GLY A 56 -1.47 -14.74 4.80
N THR A 57 -1.70 -13.43 4.79
CA THR A 57 -2.69 -12.77 5.66
C THR A 57 -3.65 -11.92 4.84
N ASP A 58 -4.92 -11.90 5.22
CA ASP A 58 -5.91 -11.07 4.57
C ASP A 58 -5.74 -9.60 4.94
N MET A 59 -5.28 -9.33 6.17
CA MET A 59 -5.13 -7.99 6.68
C MET A 59 -3.87 -7.83 7.53
N THR A 60 -3.19 -6.68 7.37
CA THR A 60 -2.09 -6.25 8.23
C THR A 60 -2.56 -5.18 9.19
N PHE A 61 -2.09 -5.19 10.44
CA PHE A 61 -2.42 -4.10 11.36
C PHE A 61 -1.56 -2.87 11.06
N GLY A 62 -2.24 -1.72 11.07
CA GLY A 62 -1.75 -0.45 10.56
C GLY A 62 -2.41 -0.02 9.24
N PHE A 63 -2.95 -0.96 8.45
CA PHE A 63 -3.61 -0.65 7.19
C PHE A 63 -4.87 0.20 7.39
N HIS A 64 -5.78 -0.21 8.28
CA HIS A 64 -7.02 0.54 8.53
C HIS A 64 -6.76 1.91 9.13
N SER A 65 -5.75 2.06 9.98
CA SER A 65 -5.35 3.37 10.52
C SER A 65 -4.88 4.32 9.42
N ALA A 66 -4.04 3.83 8.50
CA ALA A 66 -3.60 4.62 7.36
C ALA A 66 -4.73 4.91 6.38
N LEU A 67 -5.66 3.96 6.20
CA LEU A 67 -6.85 4.11 5.36
C LEU A 67 -7.75 5.25 5.87
N GLU A 68 -7.99 5.34 7.17
CA GLU A 68 -8.77 6.44 7.78
C GLU A 68 -8.12 7.80 7.50
N VAL A 69 -6.80 7.91 7.65
CA VAL A 69 -6.07 9.15 7.33
C VAL A 69 -6.18 9.49 5.85
N ALA A 70 -5.94 8.53 4.95
CA ALA A 70 -5.99 8.75 3.51
C ALA A 70 -7.41 9.14 3.04
N THR A 71 -8.44 8.46 3.54
CA THR A 71 -9.85 8.78 3.26
C THR A 71 -10.18 10.19 3.73
N LYS A 72 -9.76 10.55 4.94
CA LYS A 72 -10.00 11.91 5.48
C LYS A 72 -9.36 13.01 4.64
N VAL A 73 -8.20 12.77 4.05
CA VAL A 73 -7.58 13.72 3.10
C VAL A 73 -8.45 13.89 1.86
N ILE A 74 -8.97 12.80 1.29
CA ILE A 74 -9.86 12.87 0.12
C ILE A 74 -11.16 13.61 0.47
N ASP A 75 -11.79 13.33 1.62
CA ASP A 75 -12.99 14.01 2.11
C ASP A 75 -12.78 15.53 2.21
N ASN A 76 -11.64 15.94 2.78
CA ASN A 76 -11.33 17.36 2.91
C ASN A 76 -11.19 18.06 1.55
N ILE A 77 -10.72 17.32 0.53
CA ILE A 77 -10.58 17.84 -0.84
C ILE A 77 -11.93 17.96 -1.54
N HIS A 78 -12.88 17.07 -1.28
CA HIS A 78 -14.23 17.15 -1.88
C HIS A 78 -14.87 18.51 -1.71
N THR A 79 -14.81 19.09 -0.51
CA THR A 79 -15.39 20.40 -0.21
C THR A 79 -14.79 21.52 -1.06
N THR A 80 -13.47 21.55 -1.20
CA THR A 80 -12.79 22.57 -2.01
C THR A 80 -12.91 22.27 -3.51
N ALA A 81 -12.93 21.01 -3.92
CA ALA A 81 -13.10 20.61 -5.31
C ALA A 81 -14.44 21.10 -5.89
N ALA A 82 -15.53 20.92 -5.13
CA ALA A 82 -16.86 21.34 -5.52
C ALA A 82 -16.96 22.87 -5.77
N SER A 83 -16.17 23.67 -5.06
CA SER A 83 -16.22 25.14 -5.19
C SER A 83 -15.43 25.69 -6.38
N HIS A 84 -14.42 24.98 -6.88
CA HIS A 84 -13.45 25.54 -7.83
C HIS A 84 -13.45 24.91 -9.22
N GLY A 85 -14.15 23.80 -9.44
CA GLY A 85 -14.25 23.16 -10.76
C GLY A 85 -12.88 22.71 -11.32
N ARG A 86 -12.02 22.11 -10.48
CA ARG A 86 -10.64 21.73 -10.81
C ARG A 86 -10.45 20.21 -10.77
N VAL A 87 -9.30 19.76 -11.23
CA VAL A 87 -8.83 18.39 -11.06
C VAL A 87 -7.91 18.32 -9.84
N PHE A 88 -8.24 17.46 -8.90
CA PHE A 88 -7.44 17.23 -7.69
C PHE A 88 -6.82 15.84 -7.73
N ILE A 89 -5.55 15.77 -7.38
CA ILE A 89 -4.79 14.51 -7.30
C ILE A 89 -4.31 14.35 -5.86
N VAL A 90 -4.63 13.20 -5.25
CA VAL A 90 -4.14 12.81 -3.92
C VAL A 90 -3.19 11.65 -4.09
N GLU A 91 -1.92 11.83 -3.71
CA GLU A 91 -0.96 10.74 -3.72
C GLU A 91 -1.07 9.91 -2.46
N ILE A 92 -1.27 8.63 -2.62
CA ILE A 92 -1.45 7.68 -1.53
C ILE A 92 -0.24 6.75 -1.45
N MET A 93 0.24 6.50 -0.23
CA MET A 93 1.29 5.52 0.04
C MET A 93 0.82 4.08 -0.29
N GLY A 94 1.71 3.13 -0.28
CA GLY A 94 1.45 1.72 -0.57
C GLY A 94 2.65 1.01 -1.22
N ASN A 95 3.75 1.74 -1.41
CA ASN A 95 4.99 1.22 -1.99
C ASN A 95 4.76 0.59 -3.38
N LYS A 96 4.68 -0.74 -3.47
CA LYS A 96 4.57 -1.49 -4.74
C LYS A 96 3.18 -2.06 -5.00
N VAL A 97 2.23 -1.80 -4.14
CA VAL A 97 0.87 -2.33 -4.21
C VAL A 97 -0.17 -1.22 -4.05
N GLY A 98 -1.33 -1.42 -4.63
CA GLY A 98 -2.40 -0.43 -4.68
C GLY A 98 -3.48 -0.57 -3.60
N TRP A 99 -3.32 -1.46 -2.61
CA TRP A 99 -4.36 -1.71 -1.62
C TRP A 99 -4.86 -0.45 -0.93
N LEU A 100 -3.94 0.36 -0.40
CA LEU A 100 -4.32 1.57 0.33
C LEU A 100 -5.00 2.60 -0.59
N THR A 101 -4.48 2.76 -1.80
CA THR A 101 -5.03 3.69 -2.80
C THR A 101 -6.42 3.26 -3.27
N LEU A 102 -6.62 1.95 -3.53
CA LEU A 102 -7.90 1.39 -3.93
C LEU A 102 -8.97 1.64 -2.87
N TYR A 103 -8.67 1.26 -1.63
CA TYR A 103 -9.64 1.39 -0.54
C TYR A 103 -9.90 2.85 -0.17
N ALA A 104 -8.86 3.69 -0.10
CA ALA A 104 -9.03 5.11 0.19
C ALA A 104 -9.77 5.85 -0.93
N GLY A 105 -9.44 5.54 -2.19
CA GLY A 105 -10.11 6.11 -3.35
C GLY A 105 -11.59 5.71 -3.43
N LEU A 106 -11.90 4.45 -3.19
CA LEU A 106 -13.29 3.96 -3.16
C LEU A 106 -14.07 4.56 -1.98
N ALA A 107 -13.50 4.55 -0.77
CA ALA A 107 -14.14 5.09 0.42
C ALA A 107 -14.33 6.61 0.37
N GLY A 108 -13.35 7.34 -0.15
CA GLY A 108 -13.39 8.79 -0.29
C GLY A 108 -14.07 9.28 -1.58
N GLY A 109 -14.61 8.38 -2.41
CA GLY A 109 -15.33 8.76 -3.63
C GLY A 109 -14.46 9.39 -4.71
N ALA A 110 -13.22 8.89 -4.88
CA ALA A 110 -12.38 9.30 -6.02
C ALA A 110 -13.01 8.84 -7.33
N ASP A 111 -12.87 9.66 -8.36
CA ASP A 111 -13.41 9.40 -9.70
C ASP A 111 -12.48 8.53 -10.54
N ILE A 112 -11.20 8.61 -10.24
CA ILE A 112 -10.14 7.87 -10.93
C ILE A 112 -9.16 7.33 -9.87
N ILE A 113 -8.76 6.05 -10.00
CA ILE A 113 -7.80 5.40 -9.11
C ILE A 113 -6.67 4.85 -9.97
N LEU A 114 -5.44 5.35 -9.76
CA LEU A 114 -4.25 4.86 -10.45
C LEU A 114 -3.38 4.06 -9.49
N MET A 115 -3.06 2.81 -9.86
CA MET A 115 -2.38 1.87 -8.98
C MET A 115 -1.36 1.01 -9.74
N PRO A 116 -0.36 0.41 -9.06
CA PRO A 116 0.72 -0.32 -9.75
C PRO A 116 0.25 -1.53 -10.54
N GLU A 117 -0.81 -2.20 -10.08
CA GLU A 117 -1.31 -3.45 -10.65
C GLU A 117 -2.14 -3.26 -11.92
N ILE A 118 -2.62 -2.04 -12.17
CA ILE A 118 -3.38 -1.66 -13.37
C ILE A 118 -2.63 -0.50 -14.04
N PRO A 119 -1.76 -0.78 -15.01
CA PRO A 119 -1.01 0.25 -15.72
C PRO A 119 -1.95 1.19 -16.49
N TYR A 120 -1.79 2.48 -16.26
CA TYR A 120 -2.66 3.51 -16.86
C TYR A 120 -2.10 4.04 -18.20
N ASP A 121 -3.02 4.38 -19.10
CA ASP A 121 -2.76 5.26 -20.24
C ASP A 121 -3.22 6.67 -19.88
N ILE A 122 -2.30 7.64 -19.93
CA ILE A 122 -2.61 9.03 -19.56
C ILE A 122 -3.69 9.65 -20.47
N ASN A 123 -3.80 9.19 -21.74
CA ASN A 123 -4.84 9.65 -22.64
C ASN A 123 -6.22 9.16 -22.19
N LEU A 124 -6.32 7.92 -21.71
CA LEU A 124 -7.56 7.37 -21.16
C LEU A 124 -7.95 8.09 -19.87
N VAL A 125 -6.99 8.41 -19.01
CA VAL A 125 -7.21 9.25 -17.81
C VAL A 125 -7.76 10.63 -18.22
N ALA A 126 -7.13 11.31 -19.18
CA ALA A 126 -7.59 12.60 -19.68
C ALA A 126 -9.00 12.52 -20.30
N ASN A 127 -9.29 11.45 -21.05
CA ASN A 127 -10.60 11.21 -21.62
C ASN A 127 -11.67 10.98 -20.56
N ALA A 128 -11.35 10.25 -19.48
CA ALA A 128 -12.27 10.06 -18.37
C ALA A 128 -12.64 11.39 -17.70
N ILE A 129 -11.68 12.31 -17.53
CA ILE A 129 -11.92 13.65 -17.00
C ILE A 129 -12.84 14.46 -17.95
N LYS A 130 -12.54 14.49 -19.25
CA LYS A 130 -13.36 15.20 -20.25
C LYS A 130 -14.79 14.66 -20.31
N LYS A 131 -14.97 13.34 -20.30
CA LYS A 131 -16.29 12.70 -20.27
C LYS A 131 -17.10 13.08 -19.03
N ARG A 132 -16.43 13.25 -17.89
CA ARG A 132 -17.10 13.72 -16.66
C ARG A 132 -17.59 15.15 -16.81
N GLU A 133 -16.77 16.03 -17.40
CA GLU A 133 -17.14 17.43 -17.67
C GLU A 133 -18.34 17.50 -18.63
N GLU A 134 -18.32 16.72 -19.71
CA GLU A 134 -19.46 16.59 -20.65
C GLU A 134 -20.75 16.16 -19.95
N ASN A 135 -20.64 15.37 -18.87
CA ASN A 135 -21.75 14.95 -18.02
C ASN A 135 -22.04 15.94 -16.85
N ASN A 136 -21.62 17.20 -16.99
CA ASN A 136 -21.82 18.27 -16.00
C ASN A 136 -21.20 18.02 -14.62
N LYS A 137 -20.18 17.17 -14.53
CA LYS A 137 -19.36 16.98 -13.32
C LYS A 137 -18.26 18.03 -13.30
N LYS A 138 -18.39 19.03 -12.44
CA LYS A 138 -17.53 20.23 -12.43
C LYS A 138 -16.10 19.99 -11.94
N PHE A 139 -15.80 18.87 -11.30
CA PHE A 139 -14.49 18.54 -10.79
C PHE A 139 -14.20 17.04 -10.92
N SER A 140 -12.93 16.68 -10.78
CA SER A 140 -12.51 15.27 -10.68
C SER A 140 -11.47 15.10 -9.60
N ILE A 141 -11.59 14.02 -8.83
CA ILE A 141 -10.62 13.63 -7.80
C ILE A 141 -9.94 12.33 -8.24
N LEU A 142 -8.62 12.36 -8.28
CA LEU A 142 -7.78 11.20 -8.57
C LEU A 142 -7.08 10.74 -7.30
N ALA A 143 -7.22 9.47 -6.95
CA ALA A 143 -6.35 8.79 -5.99
C ALA A 143 -5.23 8.09 -6.75
N VAL A 144 -3.98 8.48 -6.51
CA VAL A 144 -2.82 7.99 -7.25
C VAL A 144 -1.85 7.32 -6.28
N ALA A 145 -1.59 6.03 -6.46
CA ALA A 145 -0.58 5.34 -5.67
C ALA A 145 0.83 5.89 -5.96
N GLU A 146 1.65 6.05 -4.93
CA GLU A 146 3.06 6.45 -5.09
C GLU A 146 3.85 5.50 -6.02
N GLY A 147 3.37 4.26 -6.14
CA GLY A 147 3.91 3.23 -7.02
C GLY A 147 3.19 3.09 -8.35
N ALA A 148 2.20 3.93 -8.68
CA ALA A 148 1.45 3.83 -9.93
C ALA A 148 2.37 3.82 -11.15
N MET A 149 1.99 3.05 -12.16
CA MET A 149 2.79 2.83 -13.37
C MET A 149 1.98 3.12 -14.61
N SER A 150 2.57 3.84 -15.56
CA SER A 150 1.98 3.99 -16.88
C SER A 150 2.25 2.76 -17.76
N ILE A 151 1.54 2.65 -18.87
CA ILE A 151 1.78 1.59 -19.88
C ILE A 151 3.20 1.64 -20.47
N GLU A 152 3.85 2.82 -20.46
CA GLU A 152 5.25 2.98 -20.83
C GLU A 152 6.18 2.47 -19.74
N ASP A 153 5.85 2.71 -18.47
CA ASP A 153 6.68 2.30 -17.33
C ASP A 153 6.82 0.78 -17.22
N VAL A 154 5.76 0.03 -17.50
CA VAL A 154 5.81 -1.44 -17.44
C VAL A 154 6.66 -2.07 -18.54
N ARG A 155 6.99 -1.32 -19.59
CA ARG A 155 7.90 -1.78 -20.66
C ARG A 155 9.36 -1.66 -20.25
N LEU A 156 9.65 -0.89 -19.19
CA LEU A 156 11.00 -0.68 -18.70
C LEU A 156 11.43 -1.81 -17.74
N THR A 157 12.71 -2.13 -17.78
CA THR A 157 13.29 -2.99 -16.74
C THR A 157 13.28 -2.26 -15.39
N LYS A 158 13.36 -3.00 -14.28
CA LYS A 158 13.45 -2.42 -12.93
C LYS A 158 14.59 -1.41 -12.78
N LYS A 159 15.71 -1.63 -13.49
CA LYS A 159 16.87 -0.72 -13.47
C LYS A 159 16.56 0.57 -14.22
N GLU A 160 15.98 0.48 -15.40
CA GLU A 160 15.60 1.63 -16.23
C GLU A 160 14.53 2.47 -15.53
N LEU A 161 13.51 1.84 -14.97
CA LEU A 161 12.47 2.54 -14.22
C LEU A 161 13.05 3.29 -12.99
N LYS A 162 13.99 2.67 -12.28
CA LYS A 162 14.68 3.32 -11.17
C LYS A 162 15.50 4.53 -11.63
N ILE A 163 16.17 4.41 -12.78
CA ILE A 163 16.92 5.53 -13.37
C ILE A 163 15.94 6.64 -13.81
N LYS A 164 14.87 6.30 -14.55
CA LYS A 164 13.82 7.25 -14.96
C LYS A 164 13.31 8.05 -13.78
N ARG A 165 12.90 7.38 -12.68
CA ARG A 165 12.37 8.04 -11.48
C ARG A 165 13.42 8.89 -10.78
N LYS A 166 14.71 8.47 -10.76
CA LYS A 166 15.80 9.26 -10.17
C LYS A 166 16.12 10.53 -10.97
N LEU A 167 15.98 10.47 -12.29
CA LEU A 167 16.24 11.59 -13.21
C LEU A 167 14.99 12.46 -13.44
N SER A 168 13.86 12.05 -12.91
CA SER A 168 12.61 12.82 -13.03
C SER A 168 12.75 14.18 -12.34
N ASN A 169 12.27 15.22 -13.00
CA ASN A 169 12.14 16.56 -12.45
C ASN A 169 10.91 16.72 -11.56
N TYR A 170 10.05 15.71 -11.47
CA TYR A 170 8.86 15.73 -10.66
C TYR A 170 9.16 15.21 -9.24
N PRO A 171 8.62 15.87 -8.20
CA PRO A 171 8.80 15.43 -6.81
C PRO A 171 8.21 14.04 -6.54
N SER A 172 7.15 13.68 -7.26
CA SER A 172 6.47 12.39 -7.14
C SER A 172 5.63 12.05 -8.37
N VAL A 173 5.07 10.84 -8.41
CA VAL A 173 4.23 10.34 -9.52
C VAL A 173 2.99 11.22 -9.73
N ALA A 174 2.36 11.71 -8.66
CA ALA A 174 1.17 12.55 -8.76
C ALA A 174 1.45 13.87 -9.50
N TYR A 175 2.62 14.45 -9.32
CA TYR A 175 3.02 15.66 -10.07
C TYR A 175 3.28 15.37 -11.55
N GLU A 176 3.91 14.23 -11.88
CA GLU A 176 4.09 13.80 -13.28
C GLU A 176 2.74 13.57 -13.96
N VAL A 177 1.82 12.87 -13.30
CA VAL A 177 0.45 12.64 -13.78
C VAL A 177 -0.27 13.96 -13.97
N GLY A 178 -0.17 14.87 -13.00
CA GLY A 178 -0.83 16.18 -13.04
C GLY A 178 -0.37 17.04 -14.23
N ASP A 179 0.93 17.12 -14.46
CA ASP A 179 1.49 17.89 -15.57
C ASP A 179 1.03 17.34 -16.95
N LYS A 180 1.04 16.02 -17.10
CA LYS A 180 0.55 15.36 -18.32
C LYS A 180 -0.95 15.60 -18.54
N ILE A 181 -1.77 15.52 -17.48
CA ILE A 181 -3.21 15.81 -17.58
C ILE A 181 -3.42 17.27 -17.96
N PHE A 182 -2.70 18.21 -17.35
CA PHE A 182 -2.78 19.64 -17.72
C PHE A 182 -2.50 19.83 -19.23
N GLY A 183 -1.43 19.23 -19.75
CA GLY A 183 -1.07 19.31 -21.17
C GLY A 183 -2.13 18.75 -22.12
N LEU A 184 -2.92 17.76 -21.70
CA LEU A 184 -3.94 17.09 -22.52
C LEU A 184 -5.35 17.72 -22.39
N THR A 185 -5.62 18.39 -21.27
CA THR A 185 -6.99 18.86 -20.95
C THR A 185 -7.08 20.38 -20.77
N GLY A 186 -5.98 21.04 -20.42
CA GLY A 186 -5.97 22.44 -20.02
C GLY A 186 -6.56 22.74 -18.64
N HIS A 187 -7.04 21.70 -17.90
CA HIS A 187 -7.61 21.89 -16.57
C HIS A 187 -6.55 22.29 -15.54
N GLU A 188 -6.91 23.17 -14.65
CA GLU A 188 -6.05 23.48 -13.50
C GLU A 188 -5.96 22.28 -12.57
N ILE A 189 -4.72 21.84 -12.28
CA ILE A 189 -4.44 20.66 -11.45
C ILE A 189 -3.97 21.10 -10.07
N ARG A 190 -4.48 20.46 -9.05
CA ARG A 190 -4.00 20.59 -7.66
C ARG A 190 -3.54 19.24 -7.14
N VAL A 191 -2.32 19.15 -6.65
CA VAL A 191 -1.72 17.94 -6.12
C VAL A 191 -1.59 18.06 -4.61
N THR A 192 -2.03 17.02 -3.91
CA THR A 192 -1.88 16.87 -2.46
C THR A 192 -1.12 15.58 -2.18
N VAL A 193 0.01 15.68 -1.47
CA VAL A 193 0.83 14.55 -1.06
C VAL A 193 0.85 14.51 0.47
N PRO A 194 -0.05 13.76 1.13
CA PRO A 194 -0.05 13.66 2.58
C PRO A 194 1.20 12.95 3.13
N GLY A 195 1.83 12.10 2.33
CA GLY A 195 3.12 11.48 2.65
C GLY A 195 3.07 10.74 3.99
N HIS A 196 4.05 11.01 4.85
CA HIS A 196 4.22 10.35 6.15
C HIS A 196 3.08 10.61 7.15
N MET A 197 2.19 11.58 6.92
CA MET A 197 0.98 11.75 7.75
C MET A 197 0.11 10.49 7.74
N GLN A 198 0.12 9.71 6.66
CA GLN A 198 -0.57 8.42 6.58
C GLN A 198 -0.01 7.35 7.52
N ARG A 199 1.18 7.57 8.10
CA ARG A 199 1.82 6.69 9.10
C ARG A 199 1.60 7.17 10.53
N GLY A 200 0.96 8.32 10.72
CA GLY A 200 0.73 8.97 12.00
C GLY A 200 -0.70 8.84 12.48
N GLY A 201 -0.98 9.49 13.60
CA GLY A 201 -2.29 9.53 14.22
C GLY A 201 -2.56 8.36 15.18
N GLU A 202 -3.80 8.27 15.63
CA GLU A 202 -4.24 7.19 16.53
C GLU A 202 -4.58 5.94 15.72
N PRO A 203 -4.28 4.74 16.27
CA PRO A 203 -4.70 3.48 15.63
C PRO A 203 -6.22 3.37 15.61
N SER A 204 -6.76 2.90 14.48
CA SER A 204 -8.19 2.58 14.34
C SER A 204 -8.63 1.51 15.34
N ALA A 205 -9.92 1.46 15.64
CA ALA A 205 -10.50 0.41 16.48
C ALA A 205 -10.23 -0.99 15.88
N TYR A 206 -10.31 -1.12 14.57
CA TYR A 206 -10.03 -2.38 13.87
C TYR A 206 -8.58 -2.84 14.11
N ASP A 207 -7.60 -1.96 13.91
CA ASP A 207 -6.18 -2.32 14.10
C ASP A 207 -5.86 -2.64 15.56
N ARG A 208 -6.49 -1.98 16.52
CA ARG A 208 -6.33 -2.28 17.96
C ARG A 208 -6.83 -3.69 18.28
N VAL A 209 -8.00 -4.08 17.79
CA VAL A 209 -8.57 -5.41 18.01
C VAL A 209 -7.74 -6.47 17.28
N LEU A 210 -7.37 -6.22 16.00
CA LEU A 210 -6.57 -7.16 15.22
C LEU A 210 -5.21 -7.41 15.87
N SER A 211 -4.49 -6.36 16.27
CA SER A 211 -3.16 -6.50 16.90
C SER A 211 -3.24 -7.25 18.22
N THR A 212 -4.30 -7.02 19.02
CA THR A 212 -4.55 -7.78 20.26
C THR A 212 -4.73 -9.27 19.97
N ARG A 213 -5.56 -9.62 18.98
CA ARG A 213 -5.80 -11.02 18.60
C ARG A 213 -4.53 -11.71 18.10
N LEU A 214 -3.76 -11.02 17.24
CA LEU A 214 -2.49 -11.54 16.71
C LEU A 214 -1.44 -11.72 17.82
N GLY A 215 -1.34 -10.75 18.74
CA GLY A 215 -0.43 -10.82 19.89
C GLY A 215 -0.77 -11.98 20.84
N ALA A 216 -2.06 -12.17 21.13
CA ALA A 216 -2.52 -13.29 21.96
C ALA A 216 -2.15 -14.65 21.34
N LYS A 217 -2.33 -14.80 20.03
CA LYS A 217 -1.93 -16.03 19.31
C LYS A 217 -0.41 -16.22 19.35
N ALA A 218 0.37 -15.14 19.15
CA ALA A 218 1.83 -15.22 19.23
C ALA A 218 2.29 -15.70 20.63
N ALA A 219 1.68 -15.22 21.71
CA ALA A 219 1.98 -15.68 23.07
C ALA A 219 1.73 -17.19 23.25
N VAL A 220 0.60 -17.68 22.73
CA VAL A 220 0.30 -19.12 22.74
C VAL A 220 1.33 -19.93 21.94
N MET A 221 1.78 -19.41 20.78
CA MET A 221 2.80 -20.05 19.96
C MET A 221 4.15 -20.10 20.68
N ILE A 222 4.55 -19.02 21.38
CA ILE A 222 5.77 -19.02 22.20
C ILE A 222 5.70 -20.11 23.28
N HIS A 223 4.58 -20.18 24.02
CA HIS A 223 4.38 -21.17 25.06
C HIS A 223 4.50 -22.60 24.50
N ASN A 224 3.95 -22.85 23.33
CA ASN A 224 3.97 -24.14 22.68
C ASN A 224 5.27 -24.43 21.89
N LYS A 225 6.23 -23.49 21.87
CA LYS A 225 7.47 -23.55 21.08
C LYS A 225 7.22 -23.74 19.58
N ASP A 226 6.13 -23.13 19.07
CA ASP A 226 5.71 -23.18 17.67
C ASP A 226 6.29 -21.97 16.92
N PHE A 227 7.54 -22.08 16.48
CA PHE A 227 8.33 -21.01 15.89
C PHE A 227 8.38 -21.10 14.35
N ALA A 228 9.17 -20.22 13.72
CA ALA A 228 9.37 -20.10 12.27
C ALA A 228 8.12 -19.70 11.48
N LYS A 229 7.15 -19.08 12.12
CA LYS A 229 5.84 -18.74 11.55
C LYS A 229 5.49 -17.27 11.74
N MET A 230 4.66 -16.76 10.84
CA MET A 230 3.96 -15.49 11.01
C MET A 230 2.54 -15.76 11.48
N VAL A 231 2.09 -15.05 12.50
CA VAL A 231 0.66 -15.03 12.85
C VAL A 231 -0.10 -14.22 11.81
N ALA A 232 -1.21 -14.75 11.33
CA ALA A 232 -1.97 -14.15 10.24
C ALA A 232 -3.48 -14.21 10.54
N ILE A 233 -4.26 -13.42 9.82
CA ILE A 233 -5.72 -13.53 9.78
C ILE A 233 -6.13 -14.04 8.39
N GLN A 234 -7.02 -15.05 8.36
CA GLN A 234 -7.63 -15.59 7.14
C GLN A 234 -9.15 -15.76 7.40
N GLY A 235 -9.95 -14.95 6.72
CA GLY A 235 -11.35 -14.76 7.07
C GLY A 235 -11.45 -14.22 8.51
N GLU A 236 -12.16 -14.94 9.38
CA GLU A 236 -12.28 -14.57 10.81
C GLU A 236 -11.26 -15.27 11.73
N LYS A 237 -10.46 -16.20 11.18
CA LYS A 237 -9.57 -17.05 11.97
C LYS A 237 -8.17 -16.46 12.07
N ILE A 238 -7.60 -16.54 13.28
CA ILE A 238 -6.18 -16.30 13.48
C ILE A 238 -5.43 -17.62 13.29
N VAL A 239 -4.54 -17.64 12.32
CA VAL A 239 -3.76 -18.80 11.90
C VAL A 239 -2.26 -18.56 12.03
N ALA A 240 -1.44 -19.57 11.84
CA ALA A 240 0.00 -19.48 11.71
C ALA A 240 0.40 -19.92 10.30
N VAL A 241 1.28 -19.15 9.65
CA VAL A 241 1.76 -19.38 8.28
C VAL A 241 3.28 -19.48 8.33
N GLU A 242 3.87 -20.44 7.65
CA GLU A 242 5.33 -20.62 7.61
C GLU A 242 6.02 -19.37 7.03
N LEU A 243 7.07 -18.88 7.70
CA LEU A 243 7.84 -17.73 7.21
C LEU A 243 8.47 -18.00 5.85
N SER A 244 8.88 -19.23 5.57
CA SER A 244 9.42 -19.67 4.28
C SER A 244 8.42 -19.45 3.13
N ASP A 245 7.14 -19.63 3.38
CA ASP A 245 6.09 -19.56 2.36
C ASP A 245 5.76 -18.11 1.96
N ILE A 246 6.02 -17.17 2.85
CA ILE A 246 5.64 -15.76 2.68
C ILE A 246 6.81 -14.86 2.29
N ALA A 247 8.05 -15.18 2.69
CA ALA A 247 9.21 -14.28 2.61
C ALA A 247 9.57 -13.81 1.19
N ALA A 248 9.20 -14.57 0.15
CA ALA A 248 9.49 -14.23 -1.25
C ALA A 248 8.28 -13.67 -2.02
N LYS A 249 7.10 -13.64 -1.40
CA LYS A 249 5.84 -13.29 -2.07
C LYS A 249 5.34 -11.92 -1.62
N ILE A 250 4.62 -11.26 -2.53
CA ILE A 250 3.93 -9.98 -2.26
C ILE A 250 2.46 -10.19 -2.57
N LYS A 251 1.58 -9.76 -1.68
CA LYS A 251 0.14 -9.76 -1.89
C LYS A 251 -0.23 -8.51 -2.68
N GLN A 252 -0.47 -8.67 -3.97
CA GLN A 252 -0.92 -7.62 -4.87
C GLN A 252 -2.45 -7.60 -4.97
N VAL A 253 -3.01 -6.47 -5.40
CA VAL A 253 -4.42 -6.41 -5.81
C VAL A 253 -4.58 -7.18 -7.12
N ASP A 254 -5.52 -8.13 -7.15
CA ASP A 254 -5.89 -8.78 -8.42
C ASP A 254 -6.74 -7.81 -9.25
N PRO A 255 -6.28 -7.40 -10.46
CA PRO A 255 -7.06 -6.53 -11.36
C PRO A 255 -8.43 -7.11 -11.77
N LYS A 256 -8.64 -8.42 -11.57
CA LYS A 256 -9.90 -9.12 -11.86
C LYS A 256 -10.75 -9.35 -10.62
N SER A 257 -10.33 -8.88 -9.46
CA SER A 257 -11.07 -9.04 -8.20
C SER A 257 -12.45 -8.36 -8.24
N GLU A 258 -13.37 -8.84 -7.40
CA GLU A 258 -14.72 -8.27 -7.33
C GLU A 258 -14.72 -6.79 -6.95
N ILE A 259 -13.86 -6.36 -6.02
CA ILE A 259 -13.78 -4.94 -5.62
C ILE A 259 -13.38 -4.02 -6.79
N ILE A 260 -12.53 -4.48 -7.73
CA ILE A 260 -12.19 -3.72 -8.94
C ILE A 260 -13.39 -3.65 -9.89
N LYS A 261 -14.11 -4.76 -10.07
CA LYS A 261 -15.33 -4.78 -10.90
C LYS A 261 -16.41 -3.86 -10.30
N GLU A 262 -16.63 -3.93 -9.00
CA GLU A 262 -17.59 -3.09 -8.28
C GLU A 262 -17.21 -1.61 -8.38
N ALA A 263 -15.93 -1.26 -8.23
CA ALA A 263 -15.45 0.11 -8.42
C ALA A 263 -15.75 0.62 -9.85
N ARG A 264 -15.57 -0.22 -10.88
CA ARG A 264 -15.93 0.14 -12.26
C ARG A 264 -17.44 0.31 -12.45
N LEU A 265 -18.26 -0.52 -11.80
CA LEU A 265 -19.73 -0.43 -11.87
C LEU A 265 -20.27 0.89 -11.30
N VAL A 266 -19.61 1.45 -10.28
CA VAL A 266 -19.97 2.78 -9.75
C VAL A 266 -19.31 3.94 -10.52
N GLY A 267 -18.61 3.64 -11.63
CA GLY A 267 -18.09 4.64 -12.55
C GLY A 267 -16.65 5.09 -12.30
N ILE A 268 -15.91 4.42 -11.43
CA ILE A 268 -14.50 4.72 -11.19
C ILE A 268 -13.65 4.22 -12.36
N SER A 269 -12.80 5.10 -12.91
CA SER A 269 -11.83 4.76 -13.94
C SER A 269 -10.49 4.35 -13.32
N PHE A 270 -9.83 3.39 -13.93
CA PHE A 270 -8.45 3.01 -13.59
C PHE A 270 -7.44 3.48 -14.66
N GLY A 271 -7.90 4.22 -15.67
CA GLY A 271 -7.06 4.73 -16.75
C GLY A 271 -6.60 3.66 -17.76
N ASP A 272 -7.28 2.53 -17.82
CA ASP A 272 -6.92 1.38 -18.68
C ASP A 272 -8.00 1.03 -19.72
N SER A 273 -9.16 1.70 -19.68
CA SER A 273 -10.30 1.49 -20.60
C SER A 273 -11.17 2.73 -20.76
#